data_1e415348d713d1cad265ad987652e577
#
_entry.id   1e415348d713d1cad265ad987652e577
#
_cell.length_a   1.000
_cell.length_b   1.000
_cell.length_c   1.000
_cell.angle_alpha   90.00
_cell.angle_beta   90.00
_cell.angle_gamma   90.00
#
_symmetry.space_group_name_H-M   'P 1'
#
loop_
_entity.id
_entity.type
_entity.pdbx_description
1 polymer ?
#
loop_
_entity_poly.entity_id
_entity_poly.type
_entity_poly.pdbx_seq_one_letter_code
_entity_poly.pdbx_strand_id
1 'polypeptide(L)'
;CIRDRLYASGRSGWASKDIDGPRENLNPLLDLIMKHVKPTNLDKTQPFAMLSTLLYADSFLGRSLVGKIAQGTAKANQQIKAINLDGEKVDEGRLTKIFRYEGTKKVPIQTGEAGDIVIIAGLEKANVADTICDLELNKPISATPIDPPTMSITITVNSSPLAGTEGKKLTSTQIRERLILEAENNVGITFEENSNKDSFV
;
A
#
# COMPACT_ATOMS: atom_id res chain seq x y z
N CYS A 1 -32.24 -1.18 10.93
CA CYS A 1 -31.93 -0.19 9.88
C CYS A 1 -32.59 -0.63 8.58
N ILE A 2 -33.53 0.17 8.08
CA ILE A 2 -34.04 -0.01 6.71
C ILE A 2 -32.93 0.52 5.80
N ARG A 3 -32.24 -0.40 5.10
CA ARG A 3 -31.28 -0.03 4.07
C ARG A 3 -32.03 0.10 2.75
N ASP A 4 -31.73 1.13 2.00
CA ASP A 4 -32.20 1.26 0.63
C ASP A 4 -31.77 -0.01 -0.14
N ARG A 5 -32.73 -0.63 -0.82
CA ARG A 5 -32.54 -1.89 -1.54
C ARG A 5 -32.89 -1.70 -2.99
N LEU A 6 -32.14 -2.32 -3.87
CA LEU A 6 -32.46 -2.44 -5.29
C LEU A 6 -32.46 -3.92 -5.70
N TYR A 7 -33.31 -4.23 -6.65
CA TYR A 7 -33.33 -5.50 -7.36
C TYR A 7 -32.67 -5.28 -8.71
N ALA A 8 -31.67 -6.08 -9.05
CA ALA A 8 -30.91 -5.84 -10.27
C ALA A 8 -30.42 -7.14 -10.90
N SER A 9 -30.22 -7.10 -12.21
CA SER A 9 -29.56 -8.14 -12.98
C SER A 9 -28.45 -7.52 -13.82
N GLY A 10 -27.19 -7.76 -13.44
CA GLY A 10 -26.03 -7.29 -14.21
C GLY A 10 -25.97 -7.91 -15.61
N ARG A 11 -26.36 -9.20 -15.74
CA ARG A 11 -26.40 -9.88 -17.04
C ARG A 11 -27.43 -9.29 -18.00
N SER A 12 -28.59 -8.89 -17.47
CA SER A 12 -29.70 -8.34 -18.29
C SER A 12 -29.71 -6.82 -18.34
N GLY A 13 -28.79 -6.14 -17.63
CA GLY A 13 -28.58 -4.70 -17.71
C GLY A 13 -29.70 -3.85 -17.11
N TRP A 14 -30.39 -4.30 -16.06
CA TRP A 14 -31.47 -3.55 -15.42
C TRP A 14 -31.36 -3.48 -13.90
N ALA A 15 -31.94 -2.43 -13.33
CA ALA A 15 -32.14 -2.29 -11.88
C ALA A 15 -33.52 -1.67 -11.62
N SER A 16 -34.17 -2.08 -10.51
CA SER A 16 -35.46 -1.55 -10.09
C SER A 16 -35.52 -1.39 -8.56
N LYS A 17 -36.33 -0.45 -8.10
CA LYS A 17 -36.58 -0.23 -6.66
C LYS A 17 -37.47 -1.29 -6.08
N ASP A 18 -38.39 -1.83 -6.89
CA ASP A 18 -39.34 -2.85 -6.50
C ASP A 18 -39.08 -4.16 -7.25
N ILE A 19 -39.44 -5.30 -6.62
CA ILE A 19 -39.19 -6.63 -7.18
C ILE A 19 -39.96 -6.85 -8.49
N ASP A 20 -41.15 -6.27 -8.58
CA ASP A 20 -42.03 -6.33 -9.75
C ASP A 20 -41.98 -5.04 -10.59
N GLY A 21 -41.02 -4.17 -10.31
CA GLY A 21 -40.87 -2.89 -10.98
C GLY A 21 -40.26 -2.99 -12.39
N PRO A 22 -40.18 -1.86 -13.13
CA PRO A 22 -39.67 -1.85 -14.49
C PRO A 22 -38.24 -2.33 -14.59
N ARG A 23 -37.94 -3.14 -15.63
CA ARG A 23 -36.62 -3.75 -15.87
C ARG A 23 -36.02 -3.24 -17.16
N GLU A 24 -35.83 -1.91 -17.24
CA GLU A 24 -35.47 -1.23 -18.50
C GLU A 24 -33.94 -0.99 -18.61
N ASN A 25 -33.31 -0.48 -17.54
CA ASN A 25 -31.91 -0.08 -17.53
C ASN A 25 -31.30 -0.05 -16.13
N LEU A 26 -30.01 0.30 -16.02
CA LEU A 26 -29.28 0.41 -14.76
C LEU A 26 -29.36 1.79 -14.10
N ASN A 27 -30.11 2.75 -14.66
CA ASN A 27 -30.19 4.10 -14.11
C ASN A 27 -30.60 4.14 -12.63
N PRO A 28 -31.55 3.35 -12.12
CA PRO A 28 -31.90 3.36 -10.70
C PRO A 28 -30.72 2.99 -9.79
N LEU A 29 -29.80 2.13 -10.26
CA LEU A 29 -28.58 1.80 -9.53
C LEU A 29 -27.57 2.95 -9.57
N LEU A 30 -27.37 3.57 -10.74
CA LEU A 30 -26.44 4.67 -10.89
C LEU A 30 -26.90 5.90 -10.08
N ASP A 31 -28.19 6.21 -10.11
CA ASP A 31 -28.79 7.28 -9.30
C ASP A 31 -28.63 7.03 -7.79
N LEU A 32 -28.78 5.78 -7.36
CA LEU A 32 -28.55 5.41 -5.96
C LEU A 32 -27.08 5.62 -5.57
N ILE A 33 -26.15 5.21 -6.41
CA ILE A 33 -24.71 5.42 -6.19
C ILE A 33 -24.41 6.92 -6.08
N MET A 34 -24.88 7.72 -7.02
CA MET A 34 -24.69 9.18 -7.01
C MET A 34 -25.27 9.86 -5.77
N LYS A 35 -26.38 9.36 -5.26
CA LYS A 35 -27.01 9.89 -4.05
C LYS A 35 -26.26 9.53 -2.76
N HIS A 36 -25.73 8.31 -2.68
CA HIS A 36 -25.13 7.78 -1.43
C HIS A 36 -23.61 7.94 -1.35
N VAL A 37 -22.91 7.89 -2.48
CA VAL A 37 -21.47 8.09 -2.54
C VAL A 37 -21.16 9.58 -2.63
N LYS A 38 -20.82 10.17 -1.50
CA LYS A 38 -20.41 11.58 -1.45
C LYS A 38 -19.05 11.75 -2.15
N PRO A 39 -18.90 12.77 -3.00
CA PRO A 39 -17.59 13.11 -3.54
C PRO A 39 -16.65 13.48 -2.38
N THR A 40 -15.41 13.05 -2.47
CA THR A 40 -14.39 13.43 -1.50
C THR A 40 -13.99 14.89 -1.78
N ASN A 41 -14.11 15.76 -0.77
CA ASN A 41 -13.57 17.13 -0.87
C ASN A 41 -12.05 17.03 -0.80
N LEU A 42 -11.40 17.12 -1.94
CA LEU A 42 -9.97 17.04 -2.10
C LEU A 42 -9.43 18.45 -2.38
N ASP A 43 -8.60 18.94 -1.46
CA ASP A 43 -7.95 20.23 -1.62
C ASP A 43 -6.57 20.06 -2.24
N LYS A 44 -6.45 20.50 -3.51
CA LYS A 44 -5.20 20.45 -4.27
C LYS A 44 -4.24 21.59 -3.92
N THR A 45 -4.71 22.60 -3.19
CA THR A 45 -3.92 23.79 -2.83
C THR A 45 -3.16 23.63 -1.52
N GLN A 46 -3.51 22.65 -0.72
CA GLN A 46 -2.83 22.31 0.53
C GLN A 46 -1.43 21.70 0.26
N PRO A 47 -0.52 21.73 1.23
CA PRO A 47 0.73 20.97 1.15
C PRO A 47 0.48 19.49 0.88
N PHE A 48 1.35 18.89 0.09
CA PHE A 48 1.23 17.46 -0.27
C PHE A 48 1.19 16.56 0.96
N ALA A 49 0.23 15.65 0.99
CA ALA A 49 0.20 14.54 1.95
C ALA A 49 -0.46 13.29 1.35
N MET A 50 0.17 12.16 1.57
CA MET A 50 -0.24 10.83 1.14
C MET A 50 -0.11 9.84 2.28
N LEU A 51 -1.10 9.00 2.50
CA LEU A 51 -0.99 7.85 3.40
C LEU A 51 -0.42 6.66 2.64
N SER A 52 0.70 6.12 3.14
CA SER A 52 1.27 4.87 2.62
C SER A 52 0.41 3.68 3.05
N THR A 53 -0.10 2.91 2.09
CA THR A 53 -0.96 1.74 2.35
C THR A 53 -0.34 0.42 1.95
N LEU A 54 0.58 0.43 0.99
CA LEU A 54 1.29 -0.75 0.54
C LEU A 54 2.77 -0.44 0.34
N LEU A 55 3.59 -1.42 0.65
CA LEU A 55 5.01 -1.43 0.35
C LEU A 55 5.26 -2.35 -0.85
N TYR A 56 6.07 -1.88 -1.79
CA TYR A 56 6.44 -2.62 -2.98
C TYR A 56 7.94 -2.50 -3.22
N ALA A 57 8.65 -3.60 -3.30
CA ALA A 57 10.05 -3.61 -3.68
C ALA A 57 10.18 -3.90 -5.19
N ASP A 58 10.79 -2.97 -5.89
CA ASP A 58 11.09 -3.09 -7.31
C ASP A 58 12.59 -3.23 -7.49
N SER A 59 13.05 -4.18 -8.30
CA SER A 59 14.47 -4.44 -8.52
C SER A 59 15.23 -3.23 -9.11
N PHE A 60 14.53 -2.30 -9.78
CA PHE A 60 15.12 -1.11 -10.40
C PHE A 60 14.91 0.17 -9.58
N LEU A 61 13.81 0.26 -8.85
CA LEU A 61 13.41 1.46 -8.13
C LEU A 61 13.71 1.36 -6.63
N GLY A 62 14.03 0.16 -6.16
CA GLY A 62 14.15 -0.11 -4.74
C GLY A 62 12.80 -0.07 -4.03
N ARG A 63 12.81 0.44 -2.81
CA ARG A 63 11.62 0.58 -1.97
C ARG A 63 10.66 1.61 -2.56
N SER A 64 9.44 1.19 -2.79
CA SER A 64 8.37 2.00 -3.36
C SER A 64 7.13 1.92 -2.49
N LEU A 65 6.49 3.04 -2.27
CA LEU A 65 5.30 3.17 -1.41
C LEU A 65 4.09 3.47 -2.28
N VAL A 66 3.01 2.74 -2.04
CA VAL A 66 1.74 2.95 -2.72
C VAL A 66 0.74 3.58 -1.76
N GLY A 67 0.05 4.59 -2.21
CA GLY A 67 -0.95 5.25 -1.39
C GLY A 67 -1.84 6.20 -2.17
N LYS A 68 -2.89 6.65 -1.50
CA LYS A 68 -3.76 7.69 -2.02
C LYS A 68 -3.29 9.05 -1.54
N ILE A 69 -3.15 10.01 -2.46
CA ILE A 69 -2.88 11.40 -2.12
C ILE A 69 -4.14 11.96 -1.45
N ALA A 70 -4.02 12.35 -0.18
CA ALA A 70 -5.13 12.88 0.60
C ALA A 70 -5.35 14.37 0.33
N GLN A 71 -4.27 15.12 0.12
CA GLN A 71 -4.29 16.55 -0.18
C GLN A 71 -3.06 16.98 -0.96
N GLY A 72 -3.14 18.14 -1.60
CA GLY A 72 -2.05 18.74 -2.33
C GLY A 72 -1.70 18.04 -3.63
N THR A 73 -0.49 18.28 -4.09
CA THR A 73 0.04 17.75 -5.35
C THR A 73 1.46 17.25 -5.15
N ALA A 74 1.72 15.99 -5.48
CA ALA A 74 3.05 15.42 -5.53
C ALA A 74 3.72 15.76 -6.87
N LYS A 75 4.97 16.17 -6.84
CA LYS A 75 5.78 16.46 -8.05
C LYS A 75 7.06 15.64 -8.04
N ALA A 76 7.45 15.15 -9.21
CA ALA A 76 8.76 14.49 -9.35
C ALA A 76 9.90 15.45 -8.96
N ASN A 77 10.91 14.90 -8.28
CA ASN A 77 12.06 15.62 -7.72
C ASN A 77 11.76 16.56 -6.53
N GLN A 78 10.53 16.55 -5.99
CA GLN A 78 10.18 17.31 -4.79
C GLN A 78 10.86 16.73 -3.54
N GLN A 79 11.24 17.60 -2.60
CA GLN A 79 11.67 17.17 -1.27
C GLN A 79 10.46 16.74 -0.46
N ILE A 80 10.53 15.57 0.14
CA ILE A 80 9.46 14.97 0.94
C ILE A 80 10.03 14.35 2.22
N LYS A 81 9.18 14.18 3.20
CA LYS A 81 9.48 13.41 4.40
C LYS A 81 8.39 12.38 4.69
N ALA A 82 8.76 11.38 5.47
CA ALA A 82 7.83 10.43 6.09
C ALA A 82 7.70 10.73 7.58
N ILE A 83 6.49 10.74 8.09
CA ILE A 83 6.20 10.85 9.52
C ILE A 83 5.34 9.66 9.94
N ASN A 84 5.61 9.12 11.13
CA ASN A 84 4.83 8.03 11.72
C ASN A 84 3.48 8.55 12.29
N LEU A 85 2.69 7.66 12.86
CA LEU A 85 1.39 8.01 13.47
C LEU A 85 1.52 8.95 14.66
N ASP A 86 2.67 8.97 15.33
CA ASP A 86 2.97 9.86 16.46
C ASP A 86 3.44 11.25 16.01
N GLY A 87 3.65 11.45 14.70
CA GLY A 87 4.12 12.70 14.12
C GLY A 87 5.65 12.84 14.11
N GLU A 88 6.38 11.79 14.46
CA GLU A 88 7.84 11.78 14.41
C GLU A 88 8.34 11.54 13.00
N LYS A 89 9.41 12.24 12.62
CA LYS A 89 10.05 12.05 11.33
C LYS A 89 10.79 10.70 11.27
N VAL A 90 10.38 9.84 10.36
CA VAL A 90 10.98 8.52 10.11
C VAL A 90 12.05 8.61 9.02
N ASP A 91 11.77 9.37 7.97
CA ASP A 91 12.64 9.48 6.80
C ASP A 91 12.50 10.84 6.12
N GLU A 92 13.50 11.19 5.33
CA GLU A 92 13.48 12.38 4.48
C GLU A 92 14.27 12.12 3.21
N GLY A 93 13.71 12.50 2.09
CA GLY A 93 14.34 12.24 0.81
C GLY A 93 13.73 13.05 -0.32
N ARG A 94 14.11 12.67 -1.53
CA ARG A 94 13.57 13.27 -2.75
C ARG A 94 12.68 12.27 -3.45
N LEU A 95 11.48 12.69 -3.84
CA LEU A 95 10.56 11.90 -4.64
C LEU A 95 11.15 11.70 -6.04
N THR A 96 11.85 10.58 -6.26
CA THR A 96 12.61 10.34 -7.49
C THR A 96 11.70 10.02 -8.66
N LYS A 97 10.65 9.24 -8.43
CA LYS A 97 9.67 8.85 -9.47
C LYS A 97 8.28 8.69 -8.89
N ILE A 98 7.30 9.01 -9.72
CA ILE A 98 5.87 8.80 -9.44
C ILE A 98 5.30 7.95 -10.57
N PHE A 99 4.49 6.95 -10.22
CA PHE A 99 3.76 6.13 -11.18
C PHE A 99 2.29 6.07 -10.82
N ARG A 100 1.47 5.83 -11.83
CA ARG A 100 0.05 5.56 -11.73
C ARG A 100 -0.27 4.28 -12.49
N TYR A 101 -1.26 3.53 -12.05
CA TYR A 101 -1.81 2.44 -12.84
C TYR A 101 -2.85 2.96 -13.82
N GLU A 102 -2.68 2.60 -15.09
CA GLU A 102 -3.68 2.76 -16.15
C GLU A 102 -4.09 1.36 -16.62
N GLY A 103 -5.24 0.89 -16.12
CA GLY A 103 -5.58 -0.53 -16.19
C GLY A 103 -4.59 -1.38 -15.41
N THR A 104 -3.89 -2.28 -16.09
CA THR A 104 -2.85 -3.15 -15.50
C THR A 104 -1.42 -2.63 -15.70
N LYS A 105 -1.25 -1.52 -16.43
CA LYS A 105 0.08 -0.98 -16.75
C LYS A 105 0.49 0.10 -15.76
N LYS A 106 1.73 0.03 -15.30
CA LYS A 106 2.38 1.04 -14.47
C LYS A 106 2.97 2.13 -15.38
N VAL A 107 2.43 3.33 -15.31
CA VAL A 107 2.79 4.46 -16.17
C VAL A 107 3.48 5.54 -15.33
N PRO A 108 4.68 6.03 -15.71
CA PRO A 108 5.34 7.13 -15.02
C PRO A 108 4.57 8.44 -15.29
N ILE A 109 4.43 9.23 -14.23
CA ILE A 109 3.81 10.56 -14.29
C ILE A 109 4.73 11.60 -13.63
N GLN A 110 4.60 12.87 -14.03
CA GLN A 110 5.38 13.96 -13.45
C GLN A 110 4.71 14.56 -12.20
N THR A 111 3.39 14.49 -12.16
CA THR A 111 2.59 15.05 -11.07
C THR A 111 1.45 14.12 -10.72
N GLY A 112 1.17 13.97 -9.41
CA GLY A 112 -0.03 13.30 -8.89
C GLY A 112 -0.82 14.28 -8.04
N GLU A 113 -2.14 14.28 -8.16
CA GLU A 113 -3.01 15.21 -7.46
C GLU A 113 -3.81 14.53 -6.36
N ALA A 114 -4.32 15.32 -5.42
CA ALA A 114 -5.21 14.84 -4.38
C ALA A 114 -6.35 13.97 -4.96
N GLY A 115 -6.48 12.76 -4.45
CA GLY A 115 -7.40 11.72 -4.94
C GLY A 115 -6.75 10.63 -5.79
N ASP A 116 -5.60 10.88 -6.38
CA ASP A 116 -4.86 9.87 -7.14
C ASP A 116 -4.30 8.79 -6.23
N ILE A 117 -4.30 7.56 -6.72
CA ILE A 117 -3.53 6.45 -6.13
C ILE A 117 -2.23 6.35 -6.91
N VAL A 118 -1.12 6.59 -6.22
CA VAL A 118 0.19 6.65 -6.84
C VAL A 118 1.17 5.69 -6.18
N ILE A 119 2.20 5.34 -6.92
CA ILE A 119 3.38 4.64 -6.44
C ILE A 119 4.52 5.67 -6.44
N ILE A 120 5.15 5.86 -5.31
CA ILE A 120 6.27 6.79 -5.16
C ILE A 120 7.54 6.05 -4.75
N ALA A 121 8.68 6.53 -5.22
CA ALA A 121 10.00 6.03 -4.85
C ALA A 121 10.88 7.20 -4.41
N GLY A 122 11.82 6.94 -3.49
CA GLY A 122 12.78 7.93 -3.02
C GLY A 122 12.91 8.05 -1.51
N LEU A 123 12.23 7.18 -0.76
CA LEU A 123 12.36 7.02 0.68
C LEU A 123 12.82 5.59 1.00
N GLU A 124 13.77 5.45 1.91
CA GLU A 124 14.38 4.15 2.24
C GLU A 124 13.78 3.51 3.50
N LYS A 125 13.39 4.32 4.48
CA LYS A 125 12.93 3.85 5.79
C LYS A 125 11.42 3.94 5.99
N ALA A 126 10.74 4.73 5.15
CA ALA A 126 9.30 4.90 5.24
C ALA A 126 8.55 3.58 5.10
N ASN A 127 7.46 3.42 5.83
CA ASN A 127 6.72 2.16 5.95
C ASN A 127 5.22 2.34 5.64
N VAL A 128 4.48 1.25 5.73
CA VAL A 128 3.02 1.28 5.69
C VAL A 128 2.49 2.00 6.93
N ALA A 129 1.39 2.70 6.79
CA ALA A 129 0.77 3.61 7.76
C ALA A 129 1.53 4.93 8.01
N ASP A 130 2.73 5.11 7.45
CA ASP A 130 3.39 6.41 7.50
C ASP A 130 2.73 7.41 6.56
N THR A 131 2.75 8.68 6.97
CA THR A 131 2.33 9.80 6.14
C THR A 131 3.51 10.37 5.38
N ILE A 132 3.44 10.32 4.06
CA ILE A 132 4.44 10.93 3.19
C ILE A 132 3.95 12.34 2.84
N CYS A 133 4.75 13.35 3.12
CA CYS A 133 4.29 14.73 3.02
C CYS A 133 5.42 15.72 2.71
N ASP A 134 5.00 16.96 2.42
CA ASP A 134 5.91 18.11 2.34
C ASP A 134 6.63 18.35 3.66
N LEU A 135 7.82 18.96 3.60
CA LEU A 135 8.68 19.22 4.77
C LEU A 135 7.99 20.07 5.86
N GLU A 136 7.07 20.94 5.46
CA GLU A 136 6.36 21.85 6.36
C GLU A 136 5.25 21.16 7.17
N LEU A 137 4.74 20.01 6.71
CA LEU A 137 3.62 19.33 7.34
C LEU A 137 4.11 18.43 8.49
N ASN A 138 3.55 18.64 9.70
CA ASN A 138 3.90 17.83 10.88
C ASN A 138 2.72 17.02 11.44
N LYS A 139 1.55 17.11 10.81
CA LYS A 139 0.36 16.38 11.25
C LYS A 139 0.19 15.11 10.41
N PRO A 140 0.26 13.91 11.02
CA PRO A 140 0.05 12.67 10.30
C PRO A 140 -1.41 12.51 9.88
N ILE A 141 -1.62 11.78 8.79
CA ILE A 141 -2.94 11.30 8.38
C ILE A 141 -3.32 10.16 9.31
N SER A 142 -4.54 10.19 9.84
CA SER A 142 -5.05 9.13 10.70
C SER A 142 -5.11 7.80 9.95
N ALA A 143 -4.46 6.79 10.48
CA ALA A 143 -4.48 5.42 9.99
C ALA A 143 -4.64 4.43 11.14
N THR A 144 -5.09 3.23 10.82
CA THR A 144 -5.14 2.14 11.80
C THR A 144 -3.71 1.61 11.99
N PRO A 145 -3.21 1.51 13.22
CA PRO A 145 -1.92 0.91 13.47
C PRO A 145 -1.91 -0.55 13.04
N ILE A 146 -0.75 -1.02 12.60
CA ILE A 146 -0.53 -2.43 12.25
C ILE A 146 -0.17 -3.18 13.53
N ASP A 147 -0.90 -4.25 13.83
CA ASP A 147 -0.61 -5.07 14.98
C ASP A 147 0.76 -5.76 14.82
N PRO A 148 1.58 -5.82 15.87
CA PRO A 148 2.86 -6.51 15.82
C PRO A 148 2.65 -8.04 15.66
N PRO A 149 3.67 -8.77 15.14
CA PRO A 149 3.61 -10.23 15.05
C PRO A 149 3.38 -10.85 16.43
N THR A 150 2.49 -11.84 16.50
CA THR A 150 2.14 -12.54 17.77
C THR A 150 2.81 -13.88 17.93
N MET A 151 3.43 -14.41 16.87
CA MET A 151 4.12 -15.70 16.87
C MET A 151 5.52 -15.55 16.27
N SER A 152 6.47 -16.34 16.76
CA SER A 152 7.79 -16.45 16.17
C SER A 152 8.08 -17.90 15.75
N ILE A 153 8.84 -18.06 14.68
CA ILE A 153 9.34 -19.34 14.21
C ILE A 153 10.86 -19.25 14.03
N THR A 154 11.56 -20.33 14.35
CA THR A 154 12.99 -20.41 14.11
C THR A 154 13.26 -21.22 12.85
N ILE A 155 13.95 -20.63 11.90
CA ILE A 155 14.37 -21.27 10.64
C ILE A 155 15.88 -21.55 10.73
N THR A 156 16.27 -22.78 10.47
CA THR A 156 17.69 -23.21 10.49
C THR A 156 18.04 -23.94 9.18
N VAL A 157 19.33 -24.01 8.90
CA VAL A 157 19.83 -24.85 7.81
C VAL A 157 19.55 -26.32 8.11
N ASN A 158 19.14 -27.09 7.12
CA ASN A 158 18.94 -28.53 7.26
C ASN A 158 20.29 -29.23 7.48
N SER A 159 20.52 -29.74 8.71
CA SER A 159 21.71 -30.48 9.10
C SER A 159 21.55 -32.00 9.03
N SER A 160 20.46 -32.51 8.45
CA SER A 160 20.23 -33.94 8.32
C SER A 160 21.16 -34.58 7.31
N PRO A 161 21.43 -35.91 7.41
CA PRO A 161 22.23 -36.64 6.43
C PRO A 161 21.64 -36.60 4.98
N LEU A 162 20.37 -36.26 4.87
CA LEU A 162 19.64 -36.12 3.57
C LEU A 162 19.66 -34.68 3.03
N ALA A 163 20.38 -33.77 3.70
CA ALA A 163 20.50 -32.40 3.23
C ALA A 163 21.13 -32.35 1.84
N GLY A 164 20.52 -31.60 0.90
CA GLY A 164 21.01 -31.44 -0.45
C GLY A 164 20.54 -32.51 -1.45
N THR A 165 19.77 -33.51 -1.06
CA THR A 165 19.15 -34.47 -1.98
C THR A 165 18.03 -33.83 -2.79
N GLU A 166 17.29 -32.90 -2.19
CA GLU A 166 16.25 -32.12 -2.83
C GLU A 166 16.48 -30.61 -2.55
N GLY A 167 16.38 -29.81 -3.63
CA GLY A 167 16.61 -28.37 -3.56
C GLY A 167 18.08 -27.96 -3.69
N LYS A 168 18.29 -26.77 -4.27
CA LYS A 168 19.63 -26.23 -4.54
C LYS A 168 19.97 -24.98 -3.72
N LYS A 169 19.01 -24.42 -2.96
CA LYS A 169 19.17 -23.17 -2.21
C LYS A 169 19.05 -23.43 -0.72
N LEU A 170 20.09 -24.05 -0.14
CA LEU A 170 20.07 -24.59 1.23
C LEU A 170 21.14 -23.96 2.13
N THR A 171 21.89 -22.98 1.65
CA THR A 171 22.91 -22.32 2.46
C THR A 171 22.33 -21.28 3.39
N SER A 172 22.94 -21.09 4.56
CA SER A 172 22.57 -20.07 5.54
C SER A 172 22.44 -18.69 4.90
N THR A 173 23.38 -18.28 4.06
CA THR A 173 23.34 -17.00 3.35
C THR A 173 22.10 -16.86 2.44
N GLN A 174 21.76 -17.90 1.69
CA GLN A 174 20.59 -17.84 0.79
C GLN A 174 19.27 -17.79 1.58
N ILE A 175 19.17 -18.50 2.69
CA ILE A 175 18.01 -18.44 3.58
C ILE A 175 17.89 -17.04 4.18
N ARG A 176 18.98 -16.50 4.68
CA ARG A 176 19.07 -15.16 5.25
C ARG A 176 18.59 -14.08 4.26
N GLU A 177 19.18 -14.07 3.07
CA GLU A 177 18.82 -13.10 2.01
C GLU A 177 17.32 -13.18 1.65
N ARG A 178 16.79 -14.41 1.59
CA ARG A 178 15.36 -14.60 1.29
C ARG A 178 14.47 -14.12 2.42
N LEU A 179 14.84 -14.34 3.67
CA LEU A 179 14.07 -13.90 4.83
C LEU A 179 14.10 -12.37 4.98
N ILE A 180 15.25 -11.74 4.76
CA ILE A 180 15.37 -10.28 4.75
C ILE A 180 14.48 -9.69 3.66
N LEU A 181 14.55 -10.23 2.44
CA LEU A 181 13.71 -9.75 1.33
C LEU A 181 12.21 -9.89 1.63
N GLU A 182 11.81 -10.95 2.32
CA GLU A 182 10.42 -11.15 2.71
C GLU A 182 9.99 -10.15 3.80
N ALA A 183 10.83 -9.92 4.80
CA ALA A 183 10.57 -8.94 5.86
C ALA A 183 10.53 -7.49 5.32
N GLU A 184 11.36 -7.17 4.33
CA GLU A 184 11.33 -5.86 3.68
C GLU A 184 10.02 -5.61 2.89
N ASN A 185 9.39 -6.66 2.40
CA ASN A 185 8.16 -6.57 1.59
C ASN A 185 6.87 -6.80 2.38
N ASN A 186 6.97 -7.31 3.61
CA ASN A 186 5.82 -7.70 4.42
C ASN A 186 5.90 -7.07 5.82
N VAL A 187 5.06 -6.09 6.06
CA VAL A 187 5.03 -5.32 7.33
C VAL A 187 4.65 -6.18 8.55
N GLY A 188 4.02 -7.33 8.32
CA GLY A 188 3.62 -8.27 9.37
C GLY A 188 4.73 -9.24 9.78
N ILE A 189 5.91 -9.17 9.17
CA ILE A 189 7.05 -10.06 9.44
C ILE A 189 8.22 -9.24 9.96
N THR A 190 8.78 -9.66 11.08
CA THR A 190 10.03 -9.12 11.63
C THR A 190 11.10 -10.20 11.49
N PHE A 191 12.29 -9.82 11.04
CA PHE A 191 13.43 -10.71 10.91
C PHE A 191 14.46 -10.37 11.98
N GLU A 192 14.89 -11.40 12.72
CA GLU A 192 15.95 -11.28 13.72
C GLU A 192 17.00 -12.39 13.52
N GLU A 193 18.27 -12.01 13.63
CA GLU A 193 19.37 -12.97 13.61
C GLU A 193 19.64 -13.48 15.03
N ASN A 194 19.65 -14.78 15.20
CA ASN A 194 20.04 -15.40 16.46
C ASN A 194 21.56 -15.33 16.67
N SER A 195 22.01 -15.49 17.90
CA SER A 195 23.45 -15.59 18.26
C SER A 195 24.17 -16.66 17.45
N ASN A 196 23.45 -17.68 16.99
CA ASN A 196 23.95 -18.71 16.09
C ASN A 196 23.71 -18.28 14.64
N LYS A 197 24.78 -18.07 13.86
CA LYS A 197 24.77 -17.55 12.48
C LYS A 197 23.94 -18.38 11.46
N ASP A 198 23.54 -19.59 11.84
CA ASP A 198 22.76 -20.51 11.00
C ASP A 198 21.30 -20.62 11.46
N SER A 199 20.85 -19.70 12.32
CA SER A 199 19.51 -19.70 12.90
C SER A 199 18.89 -18.31 12.84
N PHE A 200 17.68 -18.22 12.30
CA PHE A 200 16.95 -16.97 12.06
C PHE A 200 15.56 -17.06 12.70
N VAL A 201 15.07 -15.95 13.23
CA VAL A 201 13.73 -15.83 13.83
C VAL A 201 12.90 -14.80 13.09
#